data_472a72f3fe6447f8b42ad4233d865d02
#
_entry.id   472a72f3fe6447f8b42ad4233d865d02
#
_cell.length_a   1.000
_cell.length_b   1.000
_cell.length_c   1.000
_cell.angle_alpha   90.00
_cell.angle_beta   90.00
_cell.angle_gamma   90.00
#
_symmetry.space_group_name_H-M   'P 1'
#
loop_
_entity.id
_entity.type
_entity.pdbx_description
1 polymer ?
#
loop_
_entity_poly.entity_id
_entity_poly.type
_entity_poly.pdbx_seq_one_letter_code
_entity_poly.pdbx_strand_id
1 'polypeptide(L)'
;MSWAEAERRGISKEKLVFLWGSGDAFDTAVLPLRKKFDDSEAMRTAYREAFRSAGLGAPHHSKVAVMDIYSCYPIAVEIACSGIGLDDPLAADVTKLTTTGGLPYHGGPGNNYASHSICSVVEKLRLPHYRDQMGCVGANGGILTEHGVGIYSTKPPPQNYARRDYKEYERKGGWSLPIEMYALNPRGRGKILSWTVRFNRTPNEPLCGVVIGEMMSGADQGKR
;
A
#
# COMPACT_ATOMS: atom_id res chain seq x y z
N MET A 1 -4.63 22.24 -4.20
CA MET A 1 -5.17 23.57 -3.84
C MET A 1 -6.61 23.42 -3.39
N SER A 2 -7.17 24.42 -2.69
CA SER A 2 -8.59 24.44 -2.35
C SER A 2 -9.47 24.80 -3.56
N TRP A 3 -10.77 24.47 -3.50
CA TRP A 3 -11.73 24.87 -4.53
C TRP A 3 -11.73 26.40 -4.73
N ALA A 4 -11.85 27.17 -3.66
CA ALA A 4 -11.84 28.63 -3.72
C ALA A 4 -10.59 29.21 -4.40
N GLU A 5 -9.41 28.60 -4.18
CA GLU A 5 -8.18 29.04 -4.83
C GLU A 5 -8.15 28.67 -6.32
N ALA A 6 -8.76 27.56 -6.71
CA ALA A 6 -8.88 27.19 -8.13
C ALA A 6 -9.81 28.17 -8.86
N GLU A 7 -10.93 28.53 -8.25
CA GLU A 7 -11.85 29.56 -8.77
C GLU A 7 -11.18 30.94 -8.87
N ARG A 8 -10.47 31.38 -7.83
CA ARG A 8 -9.72 32.65 -7.84
C ARG A 8 -8.70 32.72 -8.97
N ARG A 9 -8.08 31.57 -9.33
CA ARG A 9 -7.11 31.47 -10.43
C ARG A 9 -7.76 31.29 -11.81
N GLY A 10 -9.08 31.25 -11.90
CA GLY A 10 -9.77 31.02 -13.15
C GLY A 10 -9.52 29.63 -13.75
N ILE A 11 -9.19 28.64 -12.92
CA ILE A 11 -8.99 27.26 -13.40
C ILE A 11 -10.35 26.67 -13.76
N SER A 12 -10.50 26.25 -15.01
CA SER A 12 -11.72 25.61 -15.50
C SER A 12 -12.05 24.36 -14.66
N LYS A 13 -13.32 24.22 -14.28
CA LYS A 13 -13.84 23.06 -13.54
C LYS A 13 -13.54 21.73 -14.25
N GLU A 14 -13.50 21.73 -15.54
CA GLU A 14 -13.19 20.55 -16.37
C GLU A 14 -11.76 20.04 -16.19
N LYS A 15 -10.84 20.89 -15.73
CA LYS A 15 -9.46 20.51 -15.42
C LYS A 15 -9.28 20.00 -14.01
N LEU A 16 -10.28 20.12 -13.14
CA LEU A 16 -10.17 19.73 -11.76
C LEU A 16 -10.34 18.21 -11.59
N VAL A 17 -9.54 17.66 -10.72
CA VAL A 17 -9.68 16.29 -10.21
C VAL A 17 -9.66 16.40 -8.70
N PHE A 18 -10.61 15.74 -8.07
CA PHE A 18 -10.86 15.83 -6.64
C PHE A 18 -10.37 14.58 -5.93
N LEU A 19 -9.81 14.74 -4.75
CA LEU A 19 -9.61 13.65 -3.81
C LEU A 19 -10.96 13.32 -3.17
N TRP A 20 -11.47 12.13 -3.46
CA TRP A 20 -12.73 11.63 -2.91
C TRP A 20 -12.57 10.93 -1.58
N GLY A 21 -11.46 10.29 -1.38
CA GLY A 21 -11.16 9.59 -0.15
C GLY A 21 -9.70 9.20 -0.07
N SER A 22 -9.22 8.99 1.13
CA SER A 22 -7.92 8.39 1.36
C SER A 22 -7.92 7.50 2.60
N GLY A 23 -6.94 6.61 2.65
CA GLY A 23 -6.63 5.80 3.82
C GLY A 23 -5.14 5.66 3.97
N ASP A 24 -4.69 5.59 5.19
CA ASP A 24 -3.31 5.31 5.53
C ASP A 24 -3.27 4.38 6.75
N ALA A 25 -2.23 3.55 6.81
CA ALA A 25 -1.98 2.66 7.93
C ALA A 25 -0.51 2.25 7.96
N PHE A 26 -0.06 1.80 9.13
CA PHE A 26 1.33 1.42 9.36
C PHE A 26 1.42 0.04 9.97
N ASP A 27 2.31 -0.79 9.44
CA ASP A 27 2.75 -2.04 10.06
C ASP A 27 3.90 -1.78 11.03
N THR A 28 4.18 -2.74 11.90
CA THR A 28 5.37 -2.67 12.75
C THR A 28 6.65 -2.64 11.92
N ALA A 29 7.57 -1.74 12.31
CA ALA A 29 8.90 -1.68 11.72
C ALA A 29 9.79 -2.86 12.15
N VAL A 30 9.42 -3.55 13.25
CA VAL A 30 10.12 -4.74 13.73
C VAL A 30 9.58 -5.96 12.99
N LEU A 31 10.20 -6.28 11.86
CA LEU A 31 9.72 -7.33 10.94
C LEU A 31 9.40 -8.67 11.62
N PRO A 32 10.21 -9.20 12.58
CA PRO A 32 9.87 -10.43 13.27
C PRO A 32 8.55 -10.40 14.03
N LEU A 33 8.05 -9.22 14.39
CA LEU A 33 6.77 -9.06 15.10
C LEU A 33 5.55 -9.02 14.18
N ARG A 34 5.71 -9.04 12.87
CA ARG A 34 4.59 -9.22 11.94
C ARG A 34 3.98 -10.60 12.11
N LYS A 35 2.65 -10.64 12.20
CA LYS A 35 1.94 -11.93 12.30
C LYS A 35 2.07 -12.77 11.03
N LYS A 36 2.12 -12.11 9.86
CA LYS A 36 2.30 -12.73 8.54
C LYS A 36 3.40 -12.00 7.76
N PHE A 37 4.10 -12.72 6.89
CA PHE A 37 5.12 -12.17 6.00
C PHE A 37 4.66 -12.06 4.55
N ASP A 38 3.58 -12.74 4.22
CA ASP A 38 2.94 -12.80 2.89
C ASP A 38 1.68 -11.94 2.79
N ASP A 39 1.36 -11.18 3.84
CA ASP A 39 0.16 -10.33 3.91
C ASP A 39 0.42 -9.09 4.76
N SER A 40 -0.39 -8.03 4.57
CA SER A 40 -0.37 -6.80 5.38
C SER A 40 -1.79 -6.33 5.68
N GLU A 41 -2.19 -6.50 6.93
CA GLU A 41 -3.47 -5.96 7.40
C GLU A 41 -3.49 -4.43 7.40
N ALA A 42 -2.32 -3.79 7.60
CA ALA A 42 -2.19 -2.35 7.47
C ALA A 42 -2.48 -1.89 6.04
N MET A 43 -1.89 -2.54 5.01
CA MET A 43 -2.18 -2.22 3.61
C MET A 43 -3.68 -2.41 3.30
N ARG A 44 -4.27 -3.54 3.71
CA ARG A 44 -5.72 -3.78 3.55
C ARG A 44 -6.56 -2.70 4.22
N THR A 45 -6.13 -2.23 5.39
CA THR A 45 -6.80 -1.16 6.13
C THR A 45 -6.72 0.16 5.37
N ALA A 46 -5.56 0.51 4.80
CA ALA A 46 -5.42 1.70 3.97
C ALA A 46 -6.40 1.68 2.78
N TYR A 47 -6.52 0.56 2.07
CA TYR A 47 -7.50 0.40 0.99
C TYR A 47 -8.94 0.50 1.51
N ARG A 48 -9.30 -0.20 2.60
CA ARG A 48 -10.65 -0.12 3.18
C ARG A 48 -11.05 1.30 3.54
N GLU A 49 -10.15 2.05 4.17
CA GLU A 49 -10.43 3.41 4.57
C GLU A 49 -10.54 4.37 3.38
N ALA A 50 -9.70 4.23 2.37
CA ALA A 50 -9.80 5.02 1.15
C ALA A 50 -11.15 4.82 0.45
N PHE A 51 -11.57 3.58 0.25
CA PHE A 51 -12.87 3.27 -0.36
C PHE A 51 -14.04 3.70 0.50
N ARG A 52 -13.97 3.44 1.81
CA ARG A 52 -15.01 3.89 2.75
C ARG A 52 -15.16 5.40 2.76
N SER A 53 -14.05 6.15 2.88
CA SER A 53 -14.08 7.61 2.91
C SER A 53 -14.53 8.22 1.59
N ALA A 54 -14.35 7.52 0.47
CA ALA A 54 -14.88 7.88 -0.83
C ALA A 54 -16.37 7.52 -1.01
N GLY A 55 -17.02 6.88 -0.02
CA GLY A 55 -18.40 6.43 -0.13
C GLY A 55 -18.60 5.19 -1.01
N LEU A 56 -17.53 4.48 -1.34
CA LEU A 56 -17.56 3.29 -2.21
C LEU A 56 -17.79 1.98 -1.44
N GLY A 57 -17.82 2.01 -0.10
CA GLY A 57 -17.96 0.83 0.75
C GLY A 57 -16.72 -0.06 0.73
N ALA A 58 -16.89 -1.38 0.67
CA ALA A 58 -15.78 -2.34 0.65
C ALA A 58 -14.92 -2.17 -0.62
N PRO A 59 -13.58 -2.30 -0.51
CA PRO A 59 -12.69 -2.25 -1.67
C PRO A 59 -13.03 -3.33 -2.69
N HIS A 60 -13.08 -2.94 -3.96
CA HIS A 60 -13.19 -3.86 -5.08
C HIS A 60 -12.68 -3.18 -6.34
N HIS A 61 -11.85 -3.88 -7.11
CA HIS A 61 -11.22 -3.36 -8.31
C HIS A 61 -12.23 -2.81 -9.36
N SER A 62 -13.42 -3.42 -9.46
CA SER A 62 -14.44 -2.98 -10.43
C SER A 62 -15.06 -1.62 -10.12
N LYS A 63 -14.81 -1.04 -8.93
CA LYS A 63 -15.31 0.28 -8.53
C LYS A 63 -14.42 1.43 -8.98
N VAL A 64 -13.26 1.11 -9.54
CA VAL A 64 -12.30 2.07 -10.07
C VAL A 64 -11.94 1.72 -11.51
N ALA A 65 -11.95 2.72 -12.37
CA ALA A 65 -11.69 2.52 -13.81
C ALA A 65 -10.21 2.69 -14.15
N VAL A 66 -9.49 3.42 -13.32
CA VAL A 66 -8.07 3.75 -13.51
C VAL A 66 -7.35 3.47 -12.20
N MET A 67 -6.20 2.80 -12.28
CA MET A 67 -5.48 2.38 -11.09
C MET A 67 -3.97 2.49 -11.31
N ASP A 68 -3.24 2.81 -10.24
CA ASP A 68 -1.79 2.64 -10.17
C ASP A 68 -1.40 2.04 -8.82
N ILE A 69 -1.04 0.76 -8.85
CA ILE A 69 -0.57 0.03 -7.67
C ILE A 69 0.93 0.20 -7.54
N TYR A 70 1.40 0.52 -6.34
CA TYR A 70 2.82 0.69 -6.05
C TYR A 70 3.57 -0.63 -6.16
N SER A 71 4.47 -0.75 -7.13
CA SER A 71 5.12 -1.98 -7.55
C SER A 71 6.60 -2.06 -7.17
N CYS A 72 6.95 -1.68 -5.93
CA CYS A 72 8.34 -1.75 -5.45
C CYS A 72 8.87 -3.20 -5.39
N TYR A 73 8.01 -4.15 -5.07
CA TYR A 73 8.27 -5.59 -5.08
C TYR A 73 7.04 -6.35 -5.57
N PRO A 74 7.18 -7.54 -6.17
CA PRO A 74 6.03 -8.35 -6.61
C PRO A 74 5.01 -8.59 -5.49
N ILE A 75 5.45 -8.96 -4.30
CA ILE A 75 4.59 -9.19 -3.14
C ILE A 75 3.73 -7.96 -2.76
N ALA A 76 4.24 -6.74 -2.99
CA ALA A 76 3.47 -5.52 -2.73
C ALA A 76 2.25 -5.41 -3.65
N VAL A 77 2.40 -5.82 -4.91
CA VAL A 77 1.30 -5.87 -5.88
C VAL A 77 0.30 -6.96 -5.50
N GLU A 78 0.76 -8.16 -5.14
CA GLU A 78 -0.09 -9.28 -4.75
C GLU A 78 -0.95 -8.94 -3.52
N ILE A 79 -0.35 -8.38 -2.46
CA ILE A 79 -1.09 -7.94 -1.26
C ILE A 79 -2.10 -6.85 -1.61
N ALA A 80 -1.72 -5.87 -2.43
CA ALA A 80 -2.64 -4.80 -2.85
C ALA A 80 -3.80 -5.35 -3.67
N CYS A 81 -3.54 -6.24 -4.64
CA CYS A 81 -4.56 -6.90 -5.46
C CYS A 81 -5.56 -7.66 -4.58
N SER A 82 -5.08 -8.48 -3.66
CA SER A 82 -5.94 -9.16 -2.69
C SER A 82 -6.75 -8.17 -1.83
N GLY A 83 -6.15 -7.02 -1.47
CA GLY A 83 -6.83 -5.94 -0.73
C GLY A 83 -7.99 -5.29 -1.48
N ILE A 84 -8.03 -5.40 -2.80
CA ILE A 84 -9.10 -4.86 -3.69
C ILE A 84 -9.93 -5.96 -4.35
N GLY A 85 -9.90 -7.18 -3.80
CA GLY A 85 -10.72 -8.29 -4.30
C GLY A 85 -10.30 -8.81 -5.68
N LEU A 86 -9.01 -8.78 -5.97
CA LEU A 86 -8.38 -9.36 -7.15
C LEU A 86 -7.48 -10.50 -6.69
N ASP A 87 -8.04 -11.69 -6.54
CA ASP A 87 -7.39 -12.83 -5.90
C ASP A 87 -6.26 -13.44 -6.74
N ASP A 88 -6.31 -13.28 -8.07
CA ASP A 88 -5.25 -13.71 -8.98
C ASP A 88 -4.70 -12.53 -9.80
N PRO A 89 -3.65 -11.87 -9.32
CA PRO A 89 -3.03 -10.76 -10.06
C PRO A 89 -2.38 -11.20 -11.37
N LEU A 90 -2.04 -12.48 -11.53
CA LEU A 90 -1.44 -13.00 -12.78
C LEU A 90 -2.50 -13.24 -13.86
N ALA A 91 -3.74 -13.54 -13.46
CA ALA A 91 -4.87 -13.62 -14.38
C ALA A 91 -5.45 -12.24 -14.74
N ALA A 92 -5.06 -11.20 -14.01
CA ALA A 92 -5.51 -9.84 -14.28
C ALA A 92 -4.87 -9.27 -15.54
N ASP A 93 -5.62 -8.44 -16.24
CA ASP A 93 -5.04 -7.55 -17.25
C ASP A 93 -4.14 -6.52 -16.53
N VAL A 94 -2.83 -6.78 -16.57
CA VAL A 94 -1.82 -5.95 -15.89
C VAL A 94 -1.88 -4.48 -16.30
N THR A 95 -2.41 -4.18 -17.49
CA THR A 95 -2.58 -2.79 -17.96
C THR A 95 -3.62 -2.02 -17.14
N LYS A 96 -4.44 -2.73 -16.39
CA LYS A 96 -5.42 -2.13 -15.47
C LYS A 96 -4.85 -1.86 -14.08
N LEU A 97 -3.70 -2.46 -13.73
CA LEU A 97 -3.07 -2.32 -12.42
C LEU A 97 -2.13 -1.12 -12.32
N THR A 98 -1.74 -0.56 -13.46
CA THR A 98 -0.82 0.57 -13.50
C THR A 98 -1.14 1.54 -14.64
N THR A 99 -0.89 2.81 -14.39
CA THR A 99 -0.94 3.87 -15.40
C THR A 99 0.44 4.37 -15.79
N THR A 100 1.41 4.20 -14.90
CA THR A 100 2.81 4.57 -15.11
C THR A 100 3.63 3.47 -15.80
N GLY A 101 3.16 2.25 -15.79
CA GLY A 101 3.90 1.04 -16.19
C GLY A 101 4.63 0.38 -15.01
N GLY A 102 4.52 0.93 -13.80
CA GLY A 102 5.19 0.46 -12.59
C GLY A 102 6.65 0.92 -12.47
N LEU A 103 7.26 0.72 -11.30
CA LEU A 103 8.62 1.15 -11.01
C LEU A 103 9.68 0.59 -11.98
N PRO A 104 9.57 -0.65 -12.50
CA PRO A 104 10.54 -1.19 -13.46
C PRO A 104 10.63 -0.38 -14.76
N TYR A 105 9.54 0.25 -15.18
CA TYR A 105 9.49 1.06 -16.42
C TYR A 105 9.58 2.56 -16.15
N HIS A 106 8.87 3.05 -15.12
CA HIS A 106 8.82 4.46 -14.78
C HIS A 106 10.08 4.94 -14.05
N GLY A 107 10.77 4.02 -13.37
CA GLY A 107 11.87 4.30 -12.45
C GLY A 107 11.40 4.58 -11.03
N GLY A 108 12.34 4.51 -10.08
CA GLY A 108 12.11 4.72 -8.65
C GLY A 108 12.64 6.08 -8.19
N PRO A 109 11.91 7.19 -8.37
CA PRO A 109 12.38 8.54 -8.07
C PRO A 109 12.34 8.84 -6.55
N GLY A 110 12.90 7.97 -5.72
CA GLY A 110 12.89 8.11 -4.26
C GLY A 110 11.46 8.14 -3.71
N ASN A 111 11.15 9.14 -2.90
CA ASN A 111 9.82 9.29 -2.28
C ASN A 111 8.75 9.91 -3.21
N ASN A 112 9.04 10.09 -4.49
CA ASN A 112 8.19 10.85 -5.41
C ASN A 112 7.38 9.99 -6.39
N TYR A 113 7.54 8.66 -6.39
CA TYR A 113 6.81 7.80 -7.33
C TYR A 113 5.29 7.94 -7.21
N ALA A 114 4.75 7.97 -5.98
CA ALA A 114 3.32 8.13 -5.77
C ALA A 114 2.76 9.43 -6.35
N SER A 115 3.55 10.53 -6.36
CA SER A 115 3.16 11.79 -7.00
C SER A 115 3.06 11.64 -8.52
N HIS A 116 3.97 10.89 -9.15
CA HIS A 116 3.89 10.57 -10.59
C HIS A 116 2.68 9.69 -10.90
N SER A 117 2.40 8.69 -10.05
CA SER A 117 1.18 7.87 -10.16
C SER A 117 -0.08 8.71 -10.11
N ILE A 118 -0.16 9.67 -9.16
CA ILE A 118 -1.28 10.61 -9.07
C ILE A 118 -1.39 11.44 -10.36
N CYS A 119 -0.30 11.98 -10.88
CA CYS A 119 -0.31 12.74 -12.13
C CYS A 119 -0.85 11.90 -13.29
N SER A 120 -0.36 10.67 -13.46
CA SER A 120 -0.77 9.77 -14.53
C SER A 120 -2.26 9.38 -14.42
N VAL A 121 -2.74 9.10 -13.21
CA VAL A 121 -4.17 8.82 -12.95
C VAL A 121 -5.02 10.05 -13.24
N VAL A 122 -4.58 11.24 -12.81
CA VAL A 122 -5.27 12.52 -13.07
C VAL A 122 -5.37 12.80 -14.57
N GLU A 123 -4.30 12.58 -15.32
CA GLU A 123 -4.31 12.74 -16.78
C GLU A 123 -5.31 11.80 -17.45
N LYS A 124 -5.31 10.51 -17.06
CA LYS A 124 -6.29 9.53 -17.58
C LYS A 124 -7.73 9.91 -17.23
N LEU A 125 -8.01 10.31 -16.00
CA LEU A 125 -9.35 10.70 -15.57
C LEU A 125 -9.91 11.92 -16.32
N ARG A 126 -9.05 12.76 -16.89
CA ARG A 126 -9.46 13.89 -17.75
C ARG A 126 -9.86 13.50 -19.15
N LEU A 127 -9.52 12.30 -19.59
CA LEU A 127 -9.94 11.80 -20.91
C LEU A 127 -11.45 11.58 -20.94
N PRO A 128 -12.14 11.85 -22.05
CA PRO A 128 -13.62 11.80 -22.13
C PRO A 128 -14.22 10.48 -21.65
N HIS A 129 -13.61 9.35 -21.97
CA HIS A 129 -14.12 8.02 -21.62
C HIS A 129 -13.87 7.60 -20.16
N TYR A 130 -13.01 8.33 -19.41
CA TYR A 130 -12.78 8.12 -17.99
C TYR A 130 -13.39 9.22 -17.12
N ARG A 131 -13.99 10.24 -17.75
CA ARG A 131 -14.61 11.34 -17.01
C ARG A 131 -15.69 10.83 -16.06
N ASP A 132 -15.73 11.40 -14.87
CA ASP A 132 -16.65 11.06 -13.76
C ASP A 132 -16.49 9.65 -13.19
N GLN A 133 -15.53 8.89 -13.67
CA GLN A 133 -15.14 7.62 -13.08
C GLN A 133 -14.15 7.80 -11.92
N MET A 134 -13.91 6.71 -11.17
CA MET A 134 -12.99 6.69 -10.05
C MET A 134 -11.62 6.20 -10.48
N GLY A 135 -10.58 6.86 -9.93
CA GLY A 135 -9.19 6.41 -9.99
C GLY A 135 -8.68 6.05 -8.60
N CYS A 136 -7.75 5.10 -8.52
CA CYS A 136 -7.12 4.66 -7.29
C CYS A 136 -5.60 4.69 -7.43
N VAL A 137 -4.92 5.27 -6.44
CA VAL A 137 -3.45 5.25 -6.34
C VAL A 137 -3.06 4.65 -5.02
N GLY A 138 -2.24 3.60 -5.06
CA GLY A 138 -1.58 3.02 -3.90
C GLY A 138 -0.17 3.55 -3.73
N ALA A 139 0.29 3.67 -2.49
CA ALA A 139 1.64 4.05 -2.12
C ALA A 139 2.16 3.19 -0.97
N ASN A 140 3.43 2.85 -1.01
CA ASN A 140 4.11 2.10 0.05
C ASN A 140 5.42 2.78 0.43
N GLY A 141 5.80 2.64 1.70
CA GLY A 141 7.07 3.13 2.24
C GLY A 141 7.72 2.13 3.18
N GLY A 142 8.93 2.46 3.63
CA GLY A 142 9.74 1.60 4.49
C GLY A 142 10.01 0.23 3.87
N ILE A 143 9.95 -0.81 4.68
CA ILE A 143 10.00 -2.22 4.24
C ILE A 143 8.60 -2.82 4.16
N LEU A 144 7.71 -2.21 3.36
CA LEU A 144 6.27 -2.47 3.35
C LEU A 144 5.64 -2.26 4.73
N THR A 145 6.03 -1.16 5.40
CA THR A 145 5.53 -0.78 6.73
C THR A 145 4.62 0.42 6.71
N GLU A 146 4.63 1.18 5.63
CA GLU A 146 3.86 2.40 5.47
C GLU A 146 2.98 2.27 4.23
N HIS A 147 1.68 2.51 4.38
CA HIS A 147 0.72 2.34 3.30
C HIS A 147 -0.19 3.55 3.21
N GLY A 148 -0.37 4.04 1.98
CA GLY A 148 -1.29 5.11 1.68
C GLY A 148 -2.09 4.80 0.42
N VAL A 149 -3.37 5.17 0.40
CA VAL A 149 -4.25 5.00 -0.76
C VAL A 149 -5.07 6.25 -0.96
N GLY A 150 -5.17 6.71 -2.21
CA GLY A 150 -6.01 7.84 -2.60
C GLY A 150 -7.03 7.44 -3.67
N ILE A 151 -8.26 7.93 -3.54
CA ILE A 151 -9.33 7.79 -4.53
C ILE A 151 -9.61 9.15 -5.15
N TYR A 152 -9.64 9.20 -6.47
CA TYR A 152 -9.72 10.43 -7.25
C TYR A 152 -10.86 10.37 -8.27
N SER A 153 -11.47 11.52 -8.61
CA SER A 153 -12.45 11.65 -9.70
C SER A 153 -12.49 13.07 -10.24
N THR A 154 -12.87 13.26 -11.49
CA THR A 154 -13.24 14.58 -12.05
C THR A 154 -14.57 15.08 -11.52
N LYS A 155 -15.43 14.19 -11.01
CA LYS A 155 -16.68 14.54 -10.35
C LYS A 155 -16.40 15.09 -8.95
N PRO A 156 -17.02 16.20 -8.53
CA PRO A 156 -16.91 16.67 -7.16
C PRO A 156 -17.47 15.64 -6.16
N PRO A 157 -16.84 15.44 -4.99
CA PRO A 157 -17.36 14.53 -3.99
C PRO A 157 -18.68 15.06 -3.42
N PRO A 158 -19.64 14.18 -3.06
CA PRO A 158 -20.95 14.58 -2.55
C PRO A 158 -20.89 15.15 -1.13
N GLN A 159 -19.79 14.95 -0.43
CA GLN A 159 -19.59 15.40 0.96
C GLN A 159 -18.14 15.81 1.17
N ASN A 160 -17.90 16.56 2.23
CA ASN A 160 -16.55 16.90 2.63
C ASN A 160 -15.79 15.63 3.04
N TYR A 161 -14.55 15.53 2.57
CA TYR A 161 -13.65 14.47 2.93
C TYR A 161 -13.36 14.48 4.44
N ALA A 162 -13.52 13.32 5.09
CA ALA A 162 -13.17 13.12 6.49
C ALA A 162 -12.17 11.94 6.60
N ARG A 163 -10.93 12.27 6.99
CA ARG A 163 -9.90 11.29 7.32
C ARG A 163 -10.18 10.68 8.71
N ARG A 164 -10.06 9.36 8.84
CA ARG A 164 -10.00 8.70 10.13
C ARG A 164 -8.57 8.45 10.58
N ASP A 165 -8.33 8.49 11.88
CA ASP A 165 -7.04 8.13 12.44
C ASP A 165 -6.87 6.60 12.40
N TYR A 166 -5.87 6.12 11.65
CA TYR A 166 -5.53 4.70 11.55
C TYR A 166 -5.14 4.08 12.91
N LYS A 167 -4.66 4.86 13.86
CA LYS A 167 -4.30 4.41 15.22
C LYS A 167 -5.49 3.78 15.96
N GLU A 168 -6.70 4.10 15.57
CA GLU A 168 -7.89 3.44 16.10
C GLU A 168 -7.96 1.97 15.67
N TYR A 169 -7.55 1.68 14.43
CA TYR A 169 -7.52 0.31 13.89
C TYR A 169 -6.38 -0.50 14.48
N GLU A 170 -5.20 0.08 14.62
CA GLU A 170 -4.04 -0.55 15.24
C GLU A 170 -4.35 -1.00 16.67
N ARG A 171 -4.99 -0.13 17.45
CA ARG A 171 -5.40 -0.43 18.83
C ARG A 171 -6.46 -1.55 18.92
N LYS A 172 -7.36 -1.63 17.94
CA LYS A 172 -8.45 -2.63 17.91
C LYS A 172 -8.03 -3.97 17.29
N GLY A 173 -7.14 -3.95 16.32
CA GLY A 173 -6.85 -5.10 15.47
C GLY A 173 -5.61 -5.89 15.84
N GLY A 174 -4.62 -5.27 16.48
CA GLY A 174 -3.37 -5.92 16.86
C GLY A 174 -2.76 -6.76 15.75
N TRP A 175 -2.43 -6.16 14.61
CA TRP A 175 -1.84 -6.90 13.48
C TRP A 175 -0.36 -7.23 13.65
N SER A 176 0.25 -6.74 14.72
CA SER A 176 1.58 -7.13 15.16
C SER A 176 1.53 -7.95 16.45
N LEU A 177 2.61 -8.69 16.70
CA LEU A 177 2.85 -9.32 17.99
C LEU A 177 3.31 -8.26 19.00
N PRO A 178 3.06 -8.46 20.33
CA PRO A 178 3.60 -7.60 21.36
C PRO A 178 5.13 -7.58 21.35
N ILE A 179 5.75 -6.47 21.76
CA ILE A 179 7.23 -6.33 21.75
C ILE A 179 7.92 -7.37 22.64
N GLU A 180 7.25 -7.86 23.68
CA GLU A 180 7.73 -8.90 24.56
C GLU A 180 7.96 -10.23 23.86
N MET A 181 7.34 -10.41 22.69
CA MET A 181 7.56 -11.57 21.81
C MET A 181 8.83 -11.48 20.98
N TYR A 182 9.58 -10.38 21.06
CA TYR A 182 10.87 -10.24 20.41
C TYR A 182 12.01 -10.71 21.31
N ALA A 183 12.81 -11.66 20.86
CA ALA A 183 13.96 -12.18 21.60
C ALA A 183 15.26 -11.48 21.14
N LEU A 184 15.90 -10.73 22.02
CA LEU A 184 17.11 -9.97 21.68
C LEU A 184 18.35 -10.86 21.47
N ASN A 185 18.51 -11.91 22.29
CA ASN A 185 19.66 -12.83 22.22
C ASN A 185 19.18 -14.27 22.44
N PRO A 186 18.40 -14.81 21.51
CA PRO A 186 17.78 -16.13 21.70
C PRO A 186 18.82 -17.23 21.77
N ARG A 187 18.63 -18.17 22.71
CA ARG A 187 19.43 -19.38 22.81
C ARG A 187 18.53 -20.60 22.89
N GLY A 188 18.87 -21.62 22.13
CA GLY A 188 18.09 -22.86 22.07
C GLY A 188 17.77 -23.26 20.63
N ARG A 189 16.79 -24.14 20.48
CA ARG A 189 16.29 -24.56 19.16
C ARG A 189 15.21 -23.60 18.69
N GLY A 190 15.26 -23.22 17.40
CA GLY A 190 14.24 -22.39 16.76
C GLY A 190 13.67 -23.07 15.51
N LYS A 191 12.46 -22.70 15.15
CA LYS A 191 11.83 -23.03 13.87
C LYS A 191 11.98 -21.84 12.94
N ILE A 192 12.55 -22.05 11.76
CA ILE A 192 12.66 -21.01 10.73
C ILE A 192 11.26 -20.71 10.18
N LEU A 193 10.87 -19.44 10.21
CA LEU A 193 9.63 -18.93 9.64
C LEU A 193 9.85 -18.32 8.25
N SER A 194 10.95 -17.57 8.09
CA SER A 194 11.34 -16.95 6.84
C SER A 194 12.84 -16.74 6.80
N TRP A 195 13.40 -16.62 5.60
CA TRP A 195 14.82 -16.36 5.42
C TRP A 195 15.10 -15.66 4.10
N THR A 196 16.25 -15.00 4.03
CA THR A 196 16.80 -14.47 2.79
C THR A 196 18.32 -14.46 2.86
N VAL A 197 18.98 -14.38 1.71
CA VAL A 197 20.43 -14.23 1.61
C VAL A 197 20.73 -12.89 0.95
N ARG A 198 21.56 -12.11 1.59
CA ARG A 198 22.11 -10.89 1.00
C ARG A 198 23.36 -11.23 0.22
N PHE A 199 23.47 -10.66 -0.97
CA PHE A 199 24.64 -10.79 -1.83
C PHE A 199 25.41 -9.47 -1.92
N ASN A 200 26.71 -9.57 -2.14
CA ASN A 200 27.52 -8.43 -2.52
C ASN A 200 27.11 -7.91 -3.91
N ARG A 201 27.53 -6.69 -4.25
CA ARG A 201 27.36 -6.15 -5.61
C ARG A 201 28.13 -6.97 -6.65
N THR A 202 29.17 -7.71 -6.24
CA THR A 202 29.86 -8.69 -7.06
C THR A 202 28.94 -9.90 -7.25
N PRO A 203 28.65 -10.31 -8.50
CA PRO A 203 27.69 -11.39 -8.76
C PRO A 203 28.05 -12.67 -8.02
N ASN A 204 27.06 -13.26 -7.36
CA ASN A 204 27.10 -14.56 -6.71
C ASN A 204 27.96 -14.72 -5.45
N GLU A 205 28.43 -13.63 -4.83
CA GLU A 205 29.04 -13.72 -3.50
C GLU A 205 28.00 -13.48 -2.38
N PRO A 206 27.60 -14.52 -1.63
CA PRO A 206 26.70 -14.34 -0.48
C PRO A 206 27.43 -13.57 0.61
N LEU A 207 26.82 -12.52 1.12
CA LEU A 207 27.35 -11.70 2.21
C LEU A 207 26.91 -12.25 3.57
N CYS A 208 25.64 -12.49 3.76
CA CYS A 208 25.06 -13.04 4.98
C CYS A 208 23.67 -13.63 4.73
N GLY A 209 23.29 -14.61 5.56
CA GLY A 209 21.91 -15.06 5.68
C GLY A 209 21.18 -14.25 6.77
N VAL A 210 19.93 -13.89 6.50
CA VAL A 210 19.02 -13.31 7.48
C VAL A 210 17.89 -14.31 7.69
N VAL A 211 17.66 -14.69 8.93
CA VAL A 211 16.62 -15.67 9.31
C VAL A 211 15.70 -15.06 10.34
N ILE A 212 14.40 -15.24 10.15
CA ILE A 212 13.40 -14.98 11.17
C ILE A 212 12.88 -16.33 11.63
N GLY A 213 12.91 -16.56 12.94
CA GLY A 213 12.50 -17.82 13.53
C GLY A 213 11.65 -17.63 14.78
N GLU A 214 11.03 -18.72 15.21
CA GLU A 214 10.31 -18.81 16.47
C GLU A 214 11.06 -19.78 17.39
N MET A 215 11.31 -19.37 18.62
CA MET A 215 12.02 -20.20 19.60
C MET A 215 11.15 -21.36 20.05
N MET A 216 11.66 -22.56 19.90
CA MET A 216 10.97 -23.81 20.26
C MET A 216 11.39 -24.35 21.64
N SER A 217 12.46 -23.79 22.23
CA SER A 217 12.97 -24.18 23.54
C SER A 217 13.79 -23.05 24.17
N GLY A 218 14.04 -23.16 25.48
CA GLY A 218 14.81 -22.19 26.26
C GLY A 218 13.91 -21.11 26.90
N ALA A 219 14.54 -20.11 27.49
CA ALA A 219 13.84 -19.03 28.21
C ALA A 219 12.96 -18.16 27.30
N ASP A 220 13.26 -18.14 26.02
CA ASP A 220 12.54 -17.35 25.02
C ASP A 220 11.57 -18.19 24.18
N GLN A 221 11.15 -19.37 24.66
CA GLN A 221 10.20 -20.21 23.94
C GLN A 221 8.95 -19.45 23.51
N GLY A 222 8.55 -19.57 22.24
CA GLY A 222 7.42 -18.86 21.62
C GLY A 222 7.74 -17.45 21.13
N LYS A 223 8.91 -16.88 21.47
CA LYS A 223 9.33 -15.57 20.95
C LYS A 223 9.97 -15.68 19.57
N ARG A 224 10.03 -14.58 18.88
CA ARG A 224 10.64 -14.42 17.54
C ARG A 224 11.88 -13.56 17.56
#